data_8c008d6c8c45b8465dad76fed3db2ab2
#
_entry.id   8c008d6c8c45b8465dad76fed3db2ab2
#
_cell.length_a   1.000
_cell.length_b   1.000
_cell.length_c   1.000
_cell.angle_alpha   90.00
_cell.angle_beta   90.00
_cell.angle_gamma   90.00
#
_symmetry.space_group_name_H-M   'P 1'
#
loop_
_entity.id
_entity.type
_entity.pdbx_description
1 polymer ?
#
loop_
_entity_poly.entity_id
_entity_poly.type
_entity_poly.pdbx_seq_one_letter_code
_entity_poly.pdbx_strand_id
1 'polypeptide(L)'
;EFRRVLFRSYLRPIPFIALISAQFFGKRNSIYISLVTCMIIFLTDTFTNSSLTTYEACMTLFSGFTTSVLAVYLMGELKERGEVLLMSMVLVAPNILCFLSLNEFNVSDNLSGFICSCCSGTFSAILYLTFMPVFETLFKKATSFRLAELTMHTAPLLEKLREEAPGTFNHSLVVASLSESCASAIGEDPLLTKACAYYHDIGKLSAPEFFKENQTEKNSHDDILPELSASIIKAHAKDGYELLMKNRFPKEIADVCLEHHGTLPISYFLAKAKKYTDEAINLETYCYPGPKPQTKICAIIMICDGAEAVTRTLKDHSREAVSAAVQKIITERMNLGQFDDCPITMKDLTVIKHVLVNTLTGVYHKRIEYPKTDVQKLIDYCNGESGSNRIDS
;
A
#
# COMPACT_ATOMS: atom_id res chain seq x y z
N GLU A 1 -12.78 -39.32 -30.51
CA GLU A 1 -11.78 -39.24 -29.42
C GLU A 1 -10.67 -38.24 -29.71
N PHE A 2 -10.05 -38.26 -30.87
CA PHE A 2 -8.99 -37.34 -31.29
C PHE A 2 -9.38 -35.86 -31.17
N ARG A 3 -10.60 -35.45 -31.62
CA ARG A 3 -11.10 -34.08 -31.48
C ARG A 3 -11.30 -33.64 -30.02
N ARG A 4 -11.66 -34.56 -29.10
CA ARG A 4 -11.82 -34.26 -27.67
C ARG A 4 -10.49 -34.01 -26.96
N VAL A 5 -9.45 -34.70 -27.36
CA VAL A 5 -8.09 -34.57 -26.78
C VAL A 5 -7.48 -33.22 -27.20
N LEU A 6 -7.53 -32.89 -28.50
CA LEU A 6 -7.06 -31.59 -29.02
C LEU A 6 -7.79 -30.42 -28.41
N PHE A 7 -9.12 -30.51 -28.25
CA PHE A 7 -9.94 -29.48 -27.59
C PHE A 7 -9.44 -29.22 -26.16
N ARG A 8 -9.14 -30.27 -25.38
CA ARG A 8 -8.61 -30.15 -24.02
C ARG A 8 -7.23 -29.51 -23.97
N SER A 9 -6.38 -29.73 -24.95
CA SER A 9 -4.99 -29.21 -24.97
C SER A 9 -4.96 -27.71 -25.22
N TYR A 10 -5.78 -27.17 -26.11
CA TYR A 10 -5.77 -25.75 -26.47
C TYR A 10 -6.45 -24.82 -25.43
N LEU A 11 -7.39 -25.34 -24.63
CA LEU A 11 -8.10 -24.54 -23.61
C LEU A 11 -7.46 -24.62 -22.23
N ARG A 12 -6.29 -25.27 -22.06
CA ARG A 12 -5.64 -25.41 -20.76
C ARG A 12 -5.30 -24.04 -20.18
N PRO A 13 -5.70 -23.74 -18.92
CA PRO A 13 -5.40 -22.46 -18.29
C PRO A 13 -3.99 -22.43 -17.70
N ILE A 14 -2.95 -22.77 -18.49
CA ILE A 14 -1.56 -22.78 -18.04
C ILE A 14 -1.13 -21.40 -17.51
N PRO A 15 -1.47 -20.26 -18.17
CA PRO A 15 -1.14 -18.94 -17.66
C PRO A 15 -1.77 -18.61 -16.30
N PHE A 16 -2.85 -19.26 -15.90
CA PHE A 16 -3.47 -19.07 -14.59
C PHE A 16 -2.50 -19.28 -13.43
N ILE A 17 -1.69 -20.35 -13.47
CA ILE A 17 -0.69 -20.63 -12.44
C ILE A 17 0.41 -19.56 -12.47
N ALA A 18 0.82 -19.12 -13.65
CA ALA A 18 1.81 -18.07 -13.82
C ALA A 18 1.31 -16.74 -13.23
N LEU A 19 0.05 -16.37 -13.49
CA LEU A 19 -0.59 -15.15 -12.98
C LEU A 19 -0.66 -15.14 -11.45
N ILE A 20 -1.12 -16.25 -10.84
CA ILE A 20 -1.17 -16.35 -9.38
C ILE A 20 0.22 -16.31 -8.77
N SER A 21 1.14 -17.14 -9.29
CA SER A 21 2.48 -17.20 -8.71
C SER A 21 3.23 -15.87 -8.81
N ALA A 22 3.00 -15.06 -9.87
CA ALA A 22 3.61 -13.75 -10.04
C ALA A 22 3.27 -12.78 -8.91
N GLN A 23 2.06 -12.86 -8.37
CA GLN A 23 1.60 -11.99 -7.28
C GLN A 23 2.21 -12.35 -5.92
N PHE A 24 2.49 -13.64 -5.68
CA PHE A 24 2.94 -14.10 -4.35
C PHE A 24 4.44 -14.34 -4.26
N PHE A 25 5.09 -14.77 -5.35
CA PHE A 25 6.46 -15.28 -5.31
C PHE A 25 7.46 -14.45 -6.13
N GLY A 26 6.98 -13.39 -6.81
CA GLY A 26 7.79 -12.53 -7.66
C GLY A 26 8.17 -13.16 -9.01
N LYS A 27 8.63 -12.31 -9.94
CA LYS A 27 8.85 -12.67 -11.37
C LYS A 27 9.74 -13.92 -11.54
N ARG A 28 10.88 -13.98 -10.85
CA ARG A 28 11.86 -15.07 -11.00
C ARG A 28 11.29 -16.43 -10.61
N ASN A 29 10.72 -16.53 -9.40
CA ASN A 29 10.17 -17.80 -8.90
C ASN A 29 8.97 -18.24 -9.73
N SER A 30 8.16 -17.32 -10.22
CA SER A 30 6.99 -17.60 -11.06
C SER A 30 7.38 -18.20 -12.41
N ILE A 31 8.49 -17.77 -13.01
CA ILE A 31 9.02 -18.38 -14.23
C ILE A 31 9.45 -19.84 -13.96
N TYR A 32 10.12 -20.12 -12.84
CA TYR A 32 10.48 -21.50 -12.46
C TYR A 32 9.24 -22.36 -12.21
N ILE A 33 8.24 -21.86 -11.49
CA ILE A 33 6.97 -22.57 -11.25
C ILE A 33 6.28 -22.88 -12.58
N SER A 34 6.25 -21.90 -13.49
CA SER A 34 5.67 -22.06 -14.83
C SER A 34 6.40 -23.12 -15.65
N LEU A 35 7.72 -23.14 -15.62
CA LEU A 35 8.53 -24.14 -16.31
C LEU A 35 8.22 -25.54 -15.78
N VAL A 36 8.24 -25.72 -14.45
CA VAL A 36 7.95 -27.01 -13.80
C VAL A 36 6.54 -27.47 -14.16
N THR A 37 5.55 -26.57 -14.09
CA THR A 37 4.16 -26.88 -14.47
C THR A 37 4.05 -27.34 -15.92
N CYS A 38 4.68 -26.61 -16.86
CA CYS A 38 4.68 -26.99 -18.28
C CYS A 38 5.37 -28.34 -18.51
N MET A 39 6.48 -28.63 -17.80
CA MET A 39 7.15 -29.92 -17.86
C MET A 39 6.28 -31.08 -17.35
N ILE A 40 5.56 -30.89 -16.25
CA ILE A 40 4.61 -31.87 -15.71
C ILE A 40 3.51 -32.15 -16.74
N ILE A 41 2.94 -31.10 -17.35
CA ILE A 41 1.91 -31.23 -18.39
C ILE A 41 2.48 -32.00 -19.60
N PHE A 42 3.67 -31.64 -20.07
CA PHE A 42 4.35 -32.33 -21.19
C PHE A 42 4.54 -33.80 -20.90
N LEU A 43 5.07 -34.17 -19.74
CA LEU A 43 5.27 -35.58 -19.35
C LEU A 43 3.94 -36.31 -19.28
N THR A 44 2.91 -35.68 -18.66
CA THR A 44 1.58 -36.28 -18.60
C THR A 44 1.02 -36.55 -20.00
N ASP A 45 1.12 -35.57 -20.91
CA ASP A 45 0.63 -35.71 -22.28
C ASP A 45 1.39 -36.82 -23.03
N THR A 46 2.70 -36.89 -22.87
CA THR A 46 3.54 -37.89 -23.56
C THR A 46 3.25 -39.29 -23.08
N PHE A 47 3.03 -39.51 -21.77
CA PHE A 47 2.87 -40.83 -21.19
C PHE A 47 1.42 -41.32 -21.08
N THR A 48 0.44 -40.42 -21.02
CA THR A 48 -0.97 -40.82 -20.84
C THR A 48 -1.83 -40.68 -22.07
N ASN A 49 -1.45 -39.85 -23.05
CA ASN A 49 -2.19 -39.58 -24.28
C ASN A 49 -1.53 -40.27 -25.50
N SER A 50 -1.88 -41.51 -25.75
CA SER A 50 -1.38 -42.24 -26.93
C SER A 50 -1.79 -41.66 -28.29
N SER A 51 -2.73 -40.69 -28.30
CA SER A 51 -3.20 -40.00 -29.51
C SER A 51 -2.46 -38.71 -29.84
N LEU A 52 -1.61 -38.18 -28.93
CA LEU A 52 -0.79 -36.99 -29.17
C LEU A 52 0.56 -37.41 -29.74
N THR A 53 0.98 -36.78 -30.82
CA THR A 53 2.34 -36.94 -31.33
C THR A 53 3.34 -36.21 -30.43
N THR A 54 4.58 -36.65 -30.40
CA THR A 54 5.66 -35.94 -29.66
C THR A 54 5.82 -34.49 -30.10
N TYR A 55 5.59 -34.21 -31.40
CA TYR A 55 5.63 -32.86 -31.95
C TYR A 55 4.55 -31.97 -31.36
N GLU A 56 3.29 -32.44 -31.29
CA GLU A 56 2.19 -31.69 -30.66
C GLU A 56 2.43 -31.44 -29.18
N ALA A 57 2.95 -32.41 -28.45
CA ALA A 57 3.32 -32.26 -27.04
C ALA A 57 4.42 -31.20 -26.83
N CYS A 58 5.46 -31.20 -27.70
CA CYS A 58 6.52 -30.17 -27.67
C CYS A 58 5.99 -28.78 -27.98
N MET A 59 5.10 -28.64 -28.96
CA MET A 59 4.49 -27.37 -29.30
C MET A 59 3.58 -26.81 -28.19
N THR A 60 2.85 -27.69 -27.50
CA THR A 60 2.05 -27.32 -26.31
C THR A 60 2.94 -26.86 -25.16
N LEU A 61 4.06 -27.54 -24.91
CA LEU A 61 5.05 -27.13 -23.92
C LEU A 61 5.59 -25.73 -24.23
N PHE A 62 6.04 -25.52 -25.48
CA PHE A 62 6.61 -24.26 -25.91
C PHE A 62 5.60 -23.10 -25.81
N SER A 63 4.39 -23.30 -26.34
CA SER A 63 3.30 -22.33 -26.27
C SER A 63 2.93 -21.99 -24.81
N GLY A 64 2.71 -23.02 -23.98
CA GLY A 64 2.36 -22.83 -22.57
C GLY A 64 3.42 -22.10 -21.77
N PHE A 65 4.70 -22.43 -21.98
CA PHE A 65 5.81 -21.74 -21.31
C PHE A 65 5.95 -20.29 -21.78
N THR A 66 5.90 -20.03 -23.09
CA THR A 66 5.99 -18.70 -23.66
C THR A 66 4.85 -17.80 -23.16
N THR A 67 3.62 -18.31 -23.16
CA THR A 67 2.45 -17.59 -22.63
C THR A 67 2.60 -17.31 -21.14
N SER A 68 3.12 -18.25 -20.37
CA SER A 68 3.35 -18.09 -18.92
C SER A 68 4.42 -17.03 -18.62
N VAL A 69 5.53 -17.05 -19.36
CA VAL A 69 6.58 -16.01 -19.23
C VAL A 69 6.02 -14.63 -19.56
N LEU A 70 5.26 -14.53 -20.67
CA LEU A 70 4.59 -13.29 -21.07
C LEU A 70 3.63 -12.80 -19.97
N ALA A 71 2.82 -13.71 -19.40
CA ALA A 71 1.91 -13.39 -18.29
C ALA A 71 2.64 -12.85 -17.06
N VAL A 72 3.77 -13.47 -16.66
CA VAL A 72 4.58 -13.01 -15.51
C VAL A 72 5.15 -11.61 -15.73
N TYR A 73 5.63 -11.32 -16.95
CA TYR A 73 6.19 -9.99 -17.25
C TYR A 73 5.11 -8.93 -17.30
N LEU A 74 4.02 -9.16 -18.00
CA LEU A 74 2.92 -8.20 -18.13
C LEU A 74 2.22 -7.93 -16.80
N MET A 75 2.05 -8.97 -15.96
CA MET A 75 1.42 -8.81 -14.65
C MET A 75 2.11 -7.76 -13.77
N GLY A 76 3.43 -7.60 -13.88
CA GLY A 76 4.18 -6.63 -13.11
C GLY A 76 3.95 -5.17 -13.50
N GLU A 77 3.33 -4.91 -14.64
CA GLU A 77 3.04 -3.57 -15.14
C GLU A 77 1.59 -3.13 -14.88
N LEU A 78 0.72 -4.07 -14.48
CA LEU A 78 -0.70 -3.81 -14.30
C LEU A 78 -0.97 -3.15 -12.94
N LYS A 79 -1.89 -2.17 -12.94
CA LYS A 79 -2.30 -1.42 -11.76
C LYS A 79 -3.70 -1.76 -11.28
N GLU A 80 -4.58 -2.16 -12.20
CA GLU A 80 -5.98 -2.45 -11.92
C GLU A 80 -6.37 -3.87 -12.35
N ARG A 81 -7.33 -4.47 -11.62
CA ARG A 81 -7.82 -5.82 -11.93
C ARG A 81 -8.45 -5.90 -13.34
N GLY A 82 -9.07 -4.82 -13.80
CA GLY A 82 -9.68 -4.76 -15.14
C GLY A 82 -8.65 -4.91 -16.27
N GLU A 83 -7.43 -4.44 -16.07
CA GLU A 83 -6.35 -4.53 -17.07
C GLU A 83 -5.92 -5.98 -17.33
N VAL A 84 -6.16 -6.90 -16.38
CA VAL A 84 -5.89 -8.35 -16.56
C VAL A 84 -6.71 -8.92 -17.73
N LEU A 85 -7.95 -8.47 -17.91
CA LEU A 85 -8.78 -8.89 -19.04
C LEU A 85 -8.24 -8.37 -20.37
N LEU A 86 -7.74 -7.13 -20.42
CA LEU A 86 -7.11 -6.59 -21.62
C LEU A 86 -5.80 -7.31 -21.94
N MET A 87 -4.97 -7.55 -20.92
CA MET A 87 -3.75 -8.36 -21.05
C MET A 87 -4.04 -9.75 -21.60
N SER A 88 -5.16 -10.36 -21.23
CA SER A 88 -5.52 -11.71 -21.68
C SER A 88 -5.60 -11.84 -23.20
N MET A 89 -5.93 -10.77 -23.93
CA MET A 89 -5.93 -10.74 -25.39
C MET A 89 -4.52 -10.89 -25.99
N VAL A 90 -3.50 -10.40 -25.27
CA VAL A 90 -2.10 -10.58 -25.68
C VAL A 90 -1.61 -12.01 -25.37
N LEU A 91 -2.09 -12.61 -24.28
CA LEU A 91 -1.73 -13.96 -23.88
C LEU A 91 -2.24 -15.04 -24.84
N VAL A 92 -3.17 -14.72 -25.69
CA VAL A 92 -3.70 -15.65 -26.73
C VAL A 92 -2.71 -15.85 -27.88
N ALA A 93 -1.88 -14.87 -28.20
CA ALA A 93 -1.02 -14.89 -29.38
C ALA A 93 -0.11 -16.12 -29.50
N PRO A 94 0.64 -16.58 -28.45
CA PRO A 94 1.47 -17.77 -28.58
C PRO A 94 0.66 -19.05 -28.86
N ASN A 95 -0.55 -19.14 -28.29
CA ASN A 95 -1.43 -20.30 -28.51
C ASN A 95 -2.02 -20.31 -29.92
N ILE A 96 -2.39 -19.16 -30.47
CA ILE A 96 -2.83 -19.05 -31.87
C ILE A 96 -1.69 -19.43 -32.82
N LEU A 97 -0.48 -18.91 -32.60
CA LEU A 97 0.68 -19.21 -33.43
C LEU A 97 0.99 -20.73 -33.41
N CYS A 98 0.95 -21.33 -32.23
CA CYS A 98 1.11 -22.77 -32.07
C CYS A 98 0.03 -23.55 -32.84
N PHE A 99 -1.24 -23.17 -32.68
CA PHE A 99 -2.37 -23.76 -33.40
C PHE A 99 -2.18 -23.70 -34.91
N LEU A 100 -1.87 -22.52 -35.44
CA LEU A 100 -1.67 -22.33 -36.89
C LEU A 100 -0.51 -23.16 -37.42
N SER A 101 0.59 -23.24 -36.70
CA SER A 101 1.74 -24.08 -37.07
C SER A 101 1.39 -25.57 -37.09
N LEU A 102 0.62 -26.06 -36.12
CA LEU A 102 0.21 -27.47 -36.03
C LEU A 102 -0.83 -27.89 -37.09
N ASN A 103 -1.63 -26.93 -37.57
CA ASN A 103 -2.69 -27.20 -38.56
C ASN A 103 -2.34 -26.63 -39.94
N GLU A 104 -1.05 -26.43 -40.26
CA GLU A 104 -0.55 -25.94 -41.54
C GLU A 104 -1.30 -24.67 -42.05
N PHE A 105 -1.66 -23.78 -41.11
CA PHE A 105 -2.47 -22.57 -41.33
C PHE A 105 -3.91 -22.83 -41.83
N ASN A 106 -4.37 -24.10 -41.78
CA ASN A 106 -5.75 -24.45 -42.15
C ASN A 106 -6.66 -24.43 -40.91
N VAL A 107 -7.47 -23.38 -40.76
CA VAL A 107 -8.41 -23.21 -39.65
C VAL A 107 -9.69 -24.00 -39.84
N SER A 108 -10.11 -24.25 -41.11
CA SER A 108 -11.40 -24.90 -41.42
C SER A 108 -11.49 -26.33 -40.92
N ASP A 109 -10.39 -27.06 -40.90
CA ASP A 109 -10.35 -28.47 -40.50
C ASP A 109 -10.47 -28.65 -38.97
N ASN A 110 -10.11 -27.66 -38.20
CA ASN A 110 -10.18 -27.71 -36.73
C ASN A 110 -10.62 -26.37 -36.11
N LEU A 111 -11.79 -25.87 -36.55
CA LEU A 111 -12.36 -24.60 -36.07
C LEU A 111 -12.54 -24.57 -34.54
N SER A 112 -12.91 -25.69 -33.93
CA SER A 112 -13.06 -25.78 -32.46
C SER A 112 -11.73 -25.60 -31.72
N GLY A 113 -10.63 -26.13 -32.24
CA GLY A 113 -9.30 -25.92 -31.68
C GLY A 113 -8.84 -24.47 -31.79
N PHE A 114 -9.13 -23.83 -32.93
CA PHE A 114 -8.85 -22.39 -33.12
C PHE A 114 -9.59 -21.52 -32.10
N ILE A 115 -10.90 -21.74 -31.93
CA ILE A 115 -11.72 -21.02 -30.94
C ILE A 115 -11.17 -21.21 -29.52
N CYS A 116 -10.78 -22.46 -29.16
CA CYS A 116 -10.19 -22.74 -27.86
C CYS A 116 -8.85 -22.02 -27.63
N SER A 117 -8.00 -21.96 -28.67
CA SER A 117 -6.75 -21.20 -28.62
C SER A 117 -6.99 -19.70 -28.41
N CYS A 118 -8.01 -19.15 -29.07
CA CYS A 118 -8.42 -17.76 -28.91
C CYS A 118 -9.00 -17.47 -27.51
N CYS A 119 -9.66 -18.44 -26.87
CA CYS A 119 -10.27 -18.26 -25.56
C CYS A 119 -9.35 -18.57 -24.38
N SER A 120 -8.22 -19.24 -24.58
CA SER A 120 -7.37 -19.77 -23.51
C SER A 120 -6.81 -18.70 -22.58
N GLY A 121 -6.37 -17.56 -23.12
CA GLY A 121 -5.86 -16.42 -22.34
C GLY A 121 -6.95 -15.81 -21.49
N THR A 122 -8.10 -15.51 -22.07
CA THR A 122 -9.27 -14.94 -21.38
C THR A 122 -9.79 -15.88 -20.30
N PHE A 123 -9.86 -17.18 -20.58
CA PHE A 123 -10.26 -18.18 -19.59
C PHE A 123 -9.30 -18.20 -18.40
N SER A 124 -7.99 -18.15 -18.64
CA SER A 124 -6.99 -18.05 -17.56
C SER A 124 -7.12 -16.79 -16.74
N ALA A 125 -7.41 -15.63 -17.37
CA ALA A 125 -7.62 -14.36 -16.71
C ALA A 125 -8.90 -14.37 -15.83
N ILE A 126 -10.00 -14.95 -16.34
CA ILE A 126 -11.25 -15.11 -15.58
C ILE A 126 -11.02 -16.01 -14.36
N LEU A 127 -10.34 -17.13 -14.52
CA LEU A 127 -9.99 -18.00 -13.39
C LEU A 127 -9.12 -17.25 -12.37
N TYR A 128 -8.11 -16.51 -12.83
CA TYR A 128 -7.27 -15.69 -11.96
C TYR A 128 -8.10 -14.70 -11.14
N LEU A 129 -8.93 -13.88 -11.78
CA LEU A 129 -9.76 -12.88 -11.10
C LEU A 129 -10.76 -13.51 -10.11
N THR A 130 -11.29 -14.70 -10.46
CA THR A 130 -12.26 -15.41 -9.62
C THR A 130 -11.60 -16.01 -8.37
N PHE A 131 -10.44 -16.64 -8.53
CA PHE A 131 -9.78 -17.35 -7.43
C PHE A 131 -8.82 -16.49 -6.63
N MET A 132 -8.41 -15.33 -7.13
CA MET A 132 -7.44 -14.46 -6.47
C MET A 132 -7.83 -14.09 -5.03
N PRO A 133 -9.09 -13.70 -4.71
CA PRO A 133 -9.49 -13.40 -3.33
C PRO A 133 -9.36 -14.61 -2.38
N VAL A 134 -9.55 -15.83 -2.91
CA VAL A 134 -9.36 -17.07 -2.14
C VAL A 134 -7.89 -17.25 -1.79
N PHE A 135 -6.98 -17.02 -2.73
CA PHE A 135 -5.54 -17.11 -2.50
C PHE A 135 -5.03 -16.02 -1.56
N GLU A 136 -5.51 -14.78 -1.68
CA GLU A 136 -5.23 -13.69 -0.74
C GLU A 136 -5.58 -14.10 0.70
N THR A 137 -6.75 -14.71 0.89
CA THR A 137 -7.19 -15.19 2.21
C THR A 137 -6.36 -16.36 2.71
N LEU A 138 -6.05 -17.32 1.84
CA LEU A 138 -5.29 -18.53 2.17
C LEU A 138 -3.84 -18.20 2.56
N PHE A 139 -3.19 -17.33 1.80
CA PHE A 139 -1.80 -16.91 2.06
C PHE A 139 -1.70 -15.75 3.04
N LYS A 140 -2.83 -15.17 3.47
CA LYS A 140 -2.90 -14.01 4.39
C LYS A 140 -2.03 -12.85 3.93
N LYS A 141 -1.93 -12.63 2.64
CA LYS A 141 -1.10 -11.59 2.02
C LYS A 141 -1.92 -10.75 1.05
N ALA A 142 -1.80 -9.43 1.16
CA ALA A 142 -2.40 -8.52 0.21
C ALA A 142 -1.63 -8.53 -1.12
N THR A 143 -2.36 -8.59 -2.23
CA THR A 143 -1.78 -8.38 -3.56
C THR A 143 -1.64 -6.89 -3.86
N SER A 144 -0.80 -6.56 -4.85
CA SER A 144 -0.64 -5.18 -5.31
C SER A 144 -1.98 -4.55 -5.72
N PHE A 145 -2.88 -5.32 -6.33
CA PHE A 145 -4.23 -4.85 -6.68
C PHE A 145 -5.07 -4.53 -5.44
N ARG A 146 -5.05 -5.42 -4.43
CA ARG A 146 -5.78 -5.17 -3.18
C ARG A 146 -5.23 -3.95 -2.46
N LEU A 147 -3.91 -3.78 -2.42
CA LEU A 147 -3.28 -2.60 -1.83
C LEU A 147 -3.65 -1.32 -2.58
N ALA A 148 -3.63 -1.36 -3.92
CA ALA A 148 -4.05 -0.22 -4.75
C ALA A 148 -5.51 0.17 -4.48
N GLU A 149 -6.44 -0.80 -4.41
CA GLU A 149 -7.85 -0.56 -4.05
C GLU A 149 -7.98 0.09 -2.66
N LEU A 150 -7.23 -0.41 -1.66
CA LEU A 150 -7.25 0.10 -0.30
C LEU A 150 -6.64 1.50 -0.18
N THR A 151 -5.76 1.90 -1.09
CA THR A 151 -5.14 3.23 -1.11
C THR A 151 -5.89 4.26 -1.96
N MET A 152 -6.99 3.88 -2.61
CA MET A 152 -7.88 4.84 -3.28
C MET A 152 -8.61 5.70 -2.25
N HIS A 153 -8.67 7.01 -2.47
CA HIS A 153 -9.39 7.93 -1.57
C HIS A 153 -10.90 7.67 -1.52
N THR A 154 -11.42 6.91 -2.45
CA THR A 154 -12.81 6.41 -2.50
C THR A 154 -13.01 5.09 -1.76
N ALA A 155 -11.97 4.53 -1.13
CA ALA A 155 -12.10 3.34 -0.30
C ALA A 155 -13.05 3.64 0.88
N PRO A 156 -14.06 2.79 1.16
CA PRO A 156 -15.17 3.14 2.06
C PRO A 156 -14.76 3.61 3.45
N LEU A 157 -13.74 3.00 4.05
CA LEU A 157 -13.26 3.42 5.38
C LEU A 157 -12.45 4.72 5.33
N LEU A 158 -11.73 5.00 4.24
CA LEU A 158 -11.03 6.28 4.06
C LEU A 158 -12.03 7.41 3.77
N GLU A 159 -13.09 7.13 3.03
CA GLU A 159 -14.17 8.09 2.81
C GLU A 159 -14.87 8.43 4.12
N LYS A 160 -15.20 7.42 4.93
CA LYS A 160 -15.75 7.61 6.28
C LYS A 160 -14.80 8.42 7.17
N LEU A 161 -13.48 8.12 7.15
CA LEU A 161 -12.49 8.87 7.91
C LEU A 161 -12.43 10.34 7.48
N ARG A 162 -12.52 10.61 6.18
CA ARG A 162 -12.56 11.97 5.62
C ARG A 162 -13.77 12.77 6.07
N GLU A 163 -14.94 12.12 6.19
CA GLU A 163 -16.20 12.77 6.57
C GLU A 163 -16.30 13.00 8.08
N GLU A 164 -15.96 12.00 8.90
CA GLU A 164 -16.15 12.01 10.34
C GLU A 164 -14.94 12.55 11.12
N ALA A 165 -13.71 12.38 10.59
CA ALA A 165 -12.46 12.80 11.23
C ALA A 165 -11.49 13.43 10.21
N PRO A 166 -11.82 14.58 9.59
CA PRO A 166 -11.05 15.17 8.50
C PRO A 166 -9.62 15.54 8.89
N GLY A 167 -9.37 15.91 10.14
CA GLY A 167 -8.03 16.19 10.67
C GLY A 167 -7.16 14.94 10.65
N THR A 168 -7.68 13.82 11.16
CA THR A 168 -7.00 12.51 11.14
C THR A 168 -6.78 12.04 9.70
N PHE A 169 -7.76 12.20 8.81
CA PHE A 169 -7.60 11.86 7.40
C PHE A 169 -6.43 12.61 6.76
N ASN A 170 -6.36 13.94 6.93
CA ASN A 170 -5.29 14.76 6.37
C ASN A 170 -3.92 14.40 6.96
N HIS A 171 -3.85 14.14 8.26
CA HIS A 171 -2.65 13.62 8.93
C HIS A 171 -2.20 12.30 8.29
N SER A 172 -3.10 11.34 8.17
CA SER A 172 -2.80 10.03 7.58
C SER A 172 -2.31 10.12 6.13
N LEU A 173 -2.81 11.09 5.32
CA LEU A 173 -2.30 11.35 3.98
C LEU A 173 -0.83 11.78 3.99
N VAL A 174 -0.47 12.68 4.90
CA VAL A 174 0.90 13.17 5.01
C VAL A 174 1.82 12.05 5.50
N VAL A 175 1.44 11.35 6.57
CA VAL A 175 2.20 10.22 7.11
C VAL A 175 2.38 9.13 6.05
N ALA A 176 1.36 8.84 5.24
CA ALA A 176 1.45 7.86 4.16
C ALA A 176 2.46 8.26 3.08
N SER A 177 2.47 9.53 2.67
CA SER A 177 3.44 10.04 1.70
C SER A 177 4.89 9.99 2.22
N LEU A 178 5.09 10.34 3.49
CA LEU A 178 6.39 10.27 4.15
C LEU A 178 6.86 8.81 4.26
N SER A 179 5.98 7.92 4.72
CA SER A 179 6.28 6.52 4.95
C SER A 179 6.55 5.76 3.64
N GLU A 180 5.79 6.03 2.58
CA GLU A 180 6.02 5.49 1.23
C GLU A 180 7.42 5.85 0.72
N SER A 181 7.83 7.12 0.88
CA SER A 181 9.14 7.60 0.49
C SER A 181 10.28 6.94 1.30
N CYS A 182 10.09 6.79 2.61
CA CYS A 182 11.05 6.13 3.49
C CYS A 182 11.18 4.63 3.17
N ALA A 183 10.07 3.93 2.96
CA ALA A 183 10.05 2.52 2.59
C ALA A 183 10.80 2.26 1.29
N SER A 184 10.49 3.05 0.25
CA SER A 184 11.19 2.98 -1.03
C SER A 184 12.71 3.15 -0.89
N ALA A 185 13.15 4.07 -0.04
CA ALA A 185 14.57 4.37 0.15
C ALA A 185 15.36 3.26 0.87
N ILE A 186 14.70 2.44 1.71
CA ILE A 186 15.34 1.33 2.42
C ILE A 186 15.03 -0.05 1.82
N GLY A 187 14.28 -0.09 0.70
CA GLY A 187 13.96 -1.32 -0.03
C GLY A 187 12.80 -2.13 0.54
N GLU A 188 11.94 -1.51 1.37
CA GLU A 188 10.66 -2.08 1.80
C GLU A 188 9.55 -1.81 0.75
N ASP A 189 8.41 -2.51 0.85
CA ASP A 189 7.27 -2.32 -0.06
C ASP A 189 6.60 -0.96 0.16
N PRO A 190 6.72 0.00 -0.76
CA PRO A 190 6.17 1.34 -0.58
C PRO A 190 4.64 1.36 -0.64
N LEU A 191 4.01 0.49 -1.45
CA LEU A 191 2.56 0.45 -1.58
C LEU A 191 1.90 -0.14 -0.33
N LEU A 192 2.47 -1.22 0.22
CA LEU A 192 2.02 -1.78 1.50
C LEU A 192 2.21 -0.75 2.63
N THR A 193 3.36 -0.09 2.69
CA THR A 193 3.65 0.92 3.71
C THR A 193 2.66 2.09 3.64
N LYS A 194 2.34 2.55 2.44
CA LYS A 194 1.31 3.58 2.21
C LYS A 194 -0.07 3.14 2.70
N ALA A 195 -0.48 1.91 2.36
CA ALA A 195 -1.74 1.35 2.83
C ALA A 195 -1.78 1.29 4.36
N CYS A 196 -0.75 0.76 4.99
CA CYS A 196 -0.61 0.72 6.45
C CYS A 196 -0.74 2.11 7.07
N ALA A 197 -0.04 3.11 6.52
CA ALA A 197 -0.06 4.47 7.03
C ALA A 197 -1.43 5.17 6.84
N TYR A 198 -2.19 4.86 5.79
CA TYR A 198 -3.54 5.41 5.63
C TYR A 198 -4.50 4.96 6.74
N TYR A 199 -4.32 3.76 7.26
CA TYR A 199 -5.25 3.15 8.21
C TYR A 199 -4.72 3.07 9.66
N HIS A 200 -3.48 3.52 9.93
CA HIS A 200 -2.88 3.38 11.26
C HIS A 200 -3.72 3.98 12.38
N ASP A 201 -4.40 5.08 12.08
CA ASP A 201 -5.20 5.88 13.00
C ASP A 201 -6.72 5.74 12.80
N ILE A 202 -7.18 4.75 12.02
CA ILE A 202 -8.60 4.58 11.69
C ILE A 202 -9.50 4.41 12.91
N GLY A 203 -8.95 3.93 14.02
CA GLY A 203 -9.70 3.77 15.27
C GLY A 203 -10.11 5.07 15.95
N LYS A 204 -9.54 6.22 15.55
CA LYS A 204 -9.98 7.54 16.01
C LYS A 204 -11.42 7.88 15.57
N LEU A 205 -11.98 7.10 14.63
CA LEU A 205 -13.40 7.16 14.28
C LEU A 205 -14.35 6.84 15.45
N SER A 206 -13.89 6.14 16.48
CA SER A 206 -14.74 5.83 17.64
C SER A 206 -15.07 7.05 18.50
N ALA A 207 -14.18 8.05 18.54
CA ALA A 207 -14.35 9.28 19.30
C ALA A 207 -13.49 10.44 18.73
N PRO A 208 -13.80 10.95 17.51
CA PRO A 208 -12.94 11.90 16.79
C PRO A 208 -12.67 13.19 17.57
N GLU A 209 -13.63 13.66 18.36
CA GLU A 209 -13.60 14.89 19.13
C GLU A 209 -12.54 14.89 20.24
N PHE A 210 -12.02 13.73 20.63
CA PHE A 210 -10.94 13.63 21.60
C PHE A 210 -9.55 13.79 20.98
N PHE A 211 -9.42 13.78 19.65
CA PHE A 211 -8.13 13.94 18.97
C PHE A 211 -7.96 15.38 18.49
N LYS A 212 -6.84 16.00 18.90
CA LYS A 212 -6.58 17.43 18.73
C LYS A 212 -6.73 17.92 17.28
N GLU A 213 -6.34 17.09 16.31
CA GLU A 213 -6.42 17.44 14.90
C GLU A 213 -7.86 17.56 14.36
N ASN A 214 -8.84 17.01 15.09
CA ASN A 214 -10.27 17.12 14.77
C ASN A 214 -11.02 18.12 15.65
N GLN A 215 -10.37 18.68 16.69
CA GLN A 215 -10.98 19.66 17.60
C GLN A 215 -11.05 21.04 16.94
N THR A 216 -12.12 21.78 17.23
CA THR A 216 -12.31 23.17 16.78
C THR A 216 -11.95 24.16 17.88
N GLU A 217 -12.90 24.47 18.79
CA GLU A 217 -12.73 25.51 19.80
C GLU A 217 -12.53 24.94 21.22
N LYS A 218 -13.18 23.82 21.55
CA LYS A 218 -13.17 23.23 22.90
C LYS A 218 -12.35 21.96 22.91
N ASN A 219 -11.45 21.82 23.90
CA ASN A 219 -10.71 20.58 24.13
C ASN A 219 -11.54 19.63 25.02
N SER A 220 -12.01 18.53 24.43
CA SER A 220 -12.84 17.52 25.12
C SER A 220 -12.16 16.88 26.34
N HIS A 221 -10.83 17.01 26.47
CA HIS A 221 -10.06 16.51 27.62
C HIS A 221 -10.03 17.46 28.84
N ASP A 222 -10.59 18.65 28.74
CA ASP A 222 -10.51 19.61 29.85
C ASP A 222 -11.48 19.29 30.98
N ASP A 223 -12.60 18.65 30.66
CA ASP A 223 -13.68 18.31 31.60
C ASP A 223 -13.55 16.88 32.20
N ILE A 224 -12.47 16.14 31.88
CA ILE A 224 -12.29 14.75 32.31
C ILE A 224 -10.93 14.51 32.96
N LEU A 225 -10.85 13.46 33.79
CA LEU A 225 -9.61 13.08 34.47
C LEU A 225 -8.51 12.64 33.48
N PRO A 226 -7.23 12.88 33.81
CA PRO A 226 -6.12 12.50 32.94
C PRO A 226 -6.07 10.99 32.63
N GLU A 227 -6.47 10.13 33.57
CA GLU A 227 -6.53 8.68 33.42
C GLU A 227 -7.55 8.27 32.36
N LEU A 228 -8.74 8.88 32.40
CA LEU A 228 -9.81 8.63 31.44
C LEU A 228 -9.40 9.15 30.06
N SER A 229 -8.78 10.33 30.00
CA SER A 229 -8.21 10.88 28.76
C SER A 229 -7.19 9.92 28.15
N ALA A 230 -6.24 9.40 28.94
CA ALA A 230 -5.25 8.44 28.49
C ALA A 230 -5.89 7.14 28.01
N SER A 231 -6.95 6.66 28.68
CA SER A 231 -7.69 5.47 28.27
C SER A 231 -8.36 5.65 26.91
N ILE A 232 -9.04 6.78 26.68
CA ILE A 232 -9.69 7.12 25.40
C ILE A 232 -8.65 7.18 24.27
N ILE A 233 -7.53 7.88 24.52
CA ILE A 233 -6.48 7.98 23.52
C ILE A 233 -5.89 6.60 23.18
N LYS A 234 -5.60 5.75 24.18
CA LYS A 234 -5.06 4.40 23.94
C LYS A 234 -6.02 3.49 23.18
N ALA A 235 -7.32 3.67 23.37
CA ALA A 235 -8.35 2.80 22.80
C ALA A 235 -8.29 2.77 21.27
N HIS A 236 -7.90 3.90 20.58
CA HIS A 236 -7.91 3.95 19.11
C HIS A 236 -7.05 2.86 18.47
N ALA A 237 -5.94 2.46 19.10
CA ALA A 237 -5.09 1.40 18.56
C ALA A 237 -5.85 0.08 18.45
N LYS A 238 -6.57 -0.31 19.50
CA LYS A 238 -7.39 -1.52 19.52
C LYS A 238 -8.63 -1.39 18.66
N ASP A 239 -9.33 -0.27 18.75
CA ASP A 239 -10.56 0.01 17.98
C ASP A 239 -10.25 -0.03 16.47
N GLY A 240 -9.12 0.52 16.06
CA GLY A 240 -8.64 0.48 14.67
C GLY A 240 -8.39 -0.95 14.19
N TYR A 241 -7.67 -1.73 14.97
CA TYR A 241 -7.42 -3.14 14.67
C TYR A 241 -8.74 -3.93 14.52
N GLU A 242 -9.65 -3.81 15.48
CA GLU A 242 -10.93 -4.51 15.46
C GLU A 242 -11.80 -4.07 14.27
N LEU A 243 -11.82 -2.77 13.95
CA LEU A 243 -12.54 -2.23 12.80
C LEU A 243 -12.01 -2.78 11.48
N LEU A 244 -10.69 -2.82 11.30
CA LEU A 244 -10.06 -3.37 10.09
C LEU A 244 -10.31 -4.87 9.96
N MET A 245 -10.16 -5.64 11.04
CA MET A 245 -10.43 -7.08 11.03
C MET A 245 -11.90 -7.40 10.71
N LYS A 246 -12.83 -6.64 11.26
CA LYS A 246 -14.28 -6.75 10.95
C LYS A 246 -14.55 -6.49 9.46
N ASN A 247 -13.81 -5.58 8.84
CA ASN A 247 -13.92 -5.26 7.42
C ASN A 247 -13.02 -6.13 6.53
N ARG A 248 -12.48 -7.23 7.05
CA ARG A 248 -11.66 -8.22 6.32
C ARG A 248 -10.42 -7.62 5.66
N PHE A 249 -9.79 -6.68 6.33
CA PHE A 249 -8.48 -6.16 5.89
C PHE A 249 -7.39 -7.22 6.08
N PRO A 250 -6.31 -7.15 5.28
CA PRO A 250 -5.12 -7.93 5.52
C PRO A 250 -4.59 -7.68 6.94
N LYS A 251 -4.20 -8.76 7.63
CA LYS A 251 -3.73 -8.67 9.02
C LYS A 251 -2.53 -7.74 9.16
N GLU A 252 -1.63 -7.75 8.19
CA GLU A 252 -0.43 -6.89 8.15
C GLU A 252 -0.76 -5.38 8.16
N ILE A 253 -1.93 -4.98 7.64
CA ILE A 253 -2.40 -3.59 7.72
C ILE A 253 -3.06 -3.33 9.08
N ALA A 254 -3.85 -4.28 9.59
CA ALA A 254 -4.52 -4.13 10.86
C ALA A 254 -3.54 -4.09 12.05
N ASP A 255 -2.48 -4.90 12.03
CA ASP A 255 -1.47 -4.97 13.07
C ASP A 255 -0.80 -3.61 13.32
N VAL A 256 -0.64 -2.78 12.28
CA VAL A 256 -0.05 -1.44 12.41
C VAL A 256 -0.83 -0.54 13.36
N CYS A 257 -2.17 -0.69 13.43
CA CYS A 257 -2.97 0.05 14.42
C CYS A 257 -2.50 -0.21 15.87
N LEU A 258 -2.12 -1.45 16.17
CA LEU A 258 -1.64 -1.82 17.51
C LEU A 258 -0.18 -1.42 17.75
N GLU A 259 0.64 -1.46 16.70
CA GLU A 259 2.10 -1.39 16.80
C GLU A 259 2.67 0.01 16.63
N HIS A 260 1.99 0.93 15.93
CA HIS A 260 2.56 2.22 15.55
C HIS A 260 2.90 3.15 16.72
N HIS A 261 2.28 2.94 17.87
CA HIS A 261 2.65 3.60 19.12
C HIS A 261 3.47 2.70 20.07
N GLY A 262 3.56 1.40 19.79
CA GLY A 262 4.31 0.45 20.63
C GLY A 262 3.91 0.54 22.10
N THR A 263 4.89 0.77 22.97
CA THR A 263 4.69 0.96 24.41
C THR A 263 5.01 2.38 24.87
N LEU A 264 4.87 3.37 23.99
CA LEU A 264 5.21 4.76 24.26
C LEU A 264 4.31 5.36 25.34
N PRO A 265 4.85 6.25 26.20
CA PRO A 265 4.07 7.01 27.16
C PRO A 265 3.27 8.13 26.48
N ILE A 266 2.03 8.35 26.95
CA ILE A 266 1.22 9.52 26.61
C ILE A 266 1.66 10.67 27.51
N SER A 267 2.80 11.27 27.15
CA SER A 267 3.55 12.21 28.00
C SER A 267 2.72 13.41 28.47
N TYR A 268 1.78 13.88 27.63
CA TYR A 268 0.91 15.02 27.97
C TYR A 268 0.02 14.73 29.19
N PHE A 269 -0.70 13.60 29.16
CA PHE A 269 -1.59 13.25 30.27
C PHE A 269 -0.82 12.78 31.51
N LEU A 270 0.30 12.13 31.33
CA LEU A 270 1.22 11.81 32.43
C LEU A 270 1.71 13.08 33.13
N ALA A 271 2.12 14.11 32.37
CA ALA A 271 2.52 15.39 32.94
C ALA A 271 1.35 16.15 33.58
N LYS A 272 0.13 16.03 33.02
CA LYS A 272 -1.10 16.62 33.60
C LYS A 272 -1.42 15.93 34.93
N ALA A 273 -1.38 14.58 34.99
CA ALA A 273 -1.63 13.83 36.23
C ALA A 273 -0.65 14.17 37.36
N LYS A 274 0.64 14.31 37.06
CA LYS A 274 1.67 14.73 38.03
C LYS A 274 1.41 16.09 38.68
N LYS A 275 0.55 16.93 38.09
CA LYS A 275 0.17 18.22 38.69
C LYS A 275 -1.01 18.11 39.66
N TYR A 276 -1.78 17.00 39.60
CA TYR A 276 -2.98 16.82 40.40
C TYR A 276 -2.74 15.96 41.64
N THR A 277 -1.64 15.19 41.70
CA THR A 277 -1.33 14.30 42.83
C THR A 277 0.16 14.23 43.10
N ASP A 278 0.52 14.20 44.36
CA ASP A 278 1.89 13.92 44.84
C ASP A 278 2.13 12.42 45.06
N GLU A 279 1.09 11.57 44.89
CA GLU A 279 1.20 10.13 45.01
C GLU A 279 1.93 9.48 43.83
N ALA A 280 2.45 8.29 44.04
CA ALA A 280 3.10 7.52 42.98
C ALA A 280 2.11 7.15 41.88
N ILE A 281 2.36 7.62 40.69
CA ILE A 281 1.51 7.38 39.51
C ILE A 281 1.91 6.02 38.91
N ASN A 282 0.91 5.18 38.61
CA ASN A 282 1.14 3.97 37.83
C ASN A 282 1.41 4.35 36.36
N LEU A 283 2.65 4.17 35.92
CA LEU A 283 3.07 4.52 34.54
C LEU A 283 2.35 3.71 33.47
N GLU A 284 1.95 2.46 33.74
CA GLU A 284 1.22 1.62 32.77
C GLU A 284 -0.12 2.22 32.37
N THR A 285 -0.76 2.99 33.28
CA THR A 285 -2.00 3.72 32.96
C THR A 285 -1.82 4.69 31.79
N TYR A 286 -0.62 5.27 31.67
CA TYR A 286 -0.29 6.31 30.68
C TYR A 286 0.61 5.82 29.54
N CYS A 287 0.83 4.51 29.42
CA CYS A 287 1.56 3.93 28.29
C CYS A 287 0.62 3.14 27.38
N TYR A 288 0.95 3.11 26.09
CA TYR A 288 0.28 2.20 25.18
C TYR A 288 0.60 0.75 25.53
N PRO A 289 -0.35 -0.19 25.33
CA PRO A 289 -0.16 -1.58 25.75
C PRO A 289 0.77 -2.38 24.84
N GLY A 290 1.13 -1.83 23.68
CA GLY A 290 1.92 -2.54 22.68
C GLY A 290 1.07 -3.43 21.77
N PRO A 291 1.69 -4.29 20.97
CA PRO A 291 3.12 -4.61 20.97
C PRO A 291 4.01 -3.49 20.39
N LYS A 292 5.32 -3.58 20.61
CA LYS A 292 6.32 -2.78 19.89
C LYS A 292 6.27 -3.10 18.40
N PRO A 293 6.76 -2.23 17.50
CA PRO A 293 6.87 -2.52 16.07
C PRO A 293 7.58 -3.86 15.81
N GLN A 294 6.91 -4.75 15.07
CA GLN A 294 7.45 -6.07 14.71
C GLN A 294 8.09 -6.05 13.31
N THR A 295 7.76 -5.05 12.49
CA THR A 295 8.22 -4.93 11.12
C THR A 295 8.88 -3.56 10.88
N LYS A 296 9.76 -3.48 9.87
CA LYS A 296 10.33 -2.19 9.46
C LYS A 296 9.25 -1.21 9.01
N ILE A 297 8.15 -1.69 8.41
CA ILE A 297 7.02 -0.86 7.99
C ILE A 297 6.39 -0.17 9.21
N CYS A 298 6.11 -0.90 10.30
CA CYS A 298 5.58 -0.31 11.52
C CYS A 298 6.55 0.70 12.15
N ALA A 299 7.85 0.38 12.15
CA ALA A 299 8.87 1.30 12.66
C ALA A 299 8.97 2.59 11.83
N ILE A 300 8.87 2.49 10.49
CA ILE A 300 8.79 3.66 9.59
C ILE A 300 7.60 4.52 9.95
N ILE A 301 6.41 3.93 10.10
CA ILE A 301 5.17 4.65 10.40
C ILE A 301 5.27 5.32 11.77
N MET A 302 5.77 4.64 12.82
CA MET A 302 6.01 5.22 14.14
C MET A 302 6.92 6.47 14.08
N ILE A 303 7.97 6.43 13.25
CA ILE A 303 8.88 7.55 13.09
C ILE A 303 8.22 8.68 12.29
N CYS A 304 7.53 8.37 11.20
CA CYS A 304 6.88 9.34 10.32
C CYS A 304 5.72 10.07 11.01
N ASP A 305 4.89 9.33 11.78
CA ASP A 305 3.82 9.89 12.61
C ASP A 305 4.38 10.90 13.62
N GLY A 306 5.36 10.50 14.42
CA GLY A 306 6.01 11.41 15.38
C GLY A 306 6.70 12.60 14.70
N ALA A 307 7.35 12.39 13.56
CA ALA A 307 8.04 13.46 12.82
C ALA A 307 7.04 14.48 12.22
N GLU A 308 5.91 14.02 11.65
CA GLU A 308 4.84 14.90 11.17
C GLU A 308 4.27 15.73 12.30
N ALA A 309 3.86 15.08 13.41
CA ALA A 309 3.24 15.74 14.54
C ALA A 309 4.13 16.82 15.16
N VAL A 310 5.44 16.54 15.35
CA VAL A 310 6.38 17.51 15.88
C VAL A 310 6.65 18.63 14.88
N THR A 311 6.91 18.32 13.62
CA THR A 311 7.25 19.30 12.59
C THR A 311 6.11 20.30 12.37
N ARG A 312 4.86 19.84 12.40
CA ARG A 312 3.67 20.70 12.29
C ARG A 312 3.60 21.80 13.37
N THR A 313 4.20 21.54 14.55
CA THR A 313 4.18 22.48 15.69
C THR A 313 5.42 23.37 15.77
N LEU A 314 6.42 23.15 14.93
CA LEU A 314 7.63 23.99 14.90
C LEU A 314 7.28 25.42 14.47
N LYS A 315 7.93 26.39 15.09
CA LYS A 315 7.87 27.81 14.65
C LYS A 315 8.85 28.10 13.51
N ASP A 316 9.98 27.37 13.51
CA ASP A 316 11.02 27.43 12.49
C ASP A 316 11.07 26.12 11.73
N HIS A 317 10.90 26.18 10.40
CA HIS A 317 10.94 25.04 9.50
C HIS A 317 12.24 25.02 8.69
N SER A 318 13.31 25.64 9.21
CA SER A 318 14.65 25.51 8.63
C SER A 318 15.07 24.03 8.60
N ARG A 319 15.95 23.70 7.67
CA ARG A 319 16.47 22.34 7.52
C ARG A 319 17.11 21.83 8.82
N GLU A 320 17.78 22.72 9.54
CA GLU A 320 18.45 22.46 10.81
C GLU A 320 17.43 22.12 11.91
N ALA A 321 16.37 22.92 12.03
CA ALA A 321 15.31 22.71 13.02
C ALA A 321 14.54 21.39 12.76
N VAL A 322 14.17 21.14 11.50
CA VAL A 322 13.51 19.87 11.09
C VAL A 322 14.45 18.69 11.35
N SER A 323 15.74 18.79 10.99
CA SER A 323 16.71 17.73 11.24
C SER A 323 16.89 17.41 12.72
N ALA A 324 16.92 18.43 13.57
CA ALA A 324 17.00 18.26 15.02
C ALA A 324 15.74 17.59 15.58
N ALA A 325 14.54 17.96 15.10
CA ALA A 325 13.28 17.39 15.51
C ALA A 325 13.19 15.90 15.13
N VAL A 326 13.49 15.54 13.88
CA VAL A 326 13.48 14.15 13.41
C VAL A 326 14.52 13.32 14.17
N GLN A 327 15.73 13.85 14.40
CA GLN A 327 16.75 13.14 15.19
C GLN A 327 16.28 12.88 16.61
N LYS A 328 15.64 13.86 17.24
CA LYS A 328 15.08 13.71 18.60
C LYS A 328 14.06 12.58 18.66
N ILE A 329 13.14 12.51 17.70
CA ILE A 329 12.12 11.44 17.62
C ILE A 329 12.81 10.07 17.51
N ILE A 330 13.72 9.89 16.55
CA ILE A 330 14.42 8.61 16.37
C ILE A 330 15.16 8.21 17.65
N THR A 331 15.92 9.14 18.25
CA THR A 331 16.71 8.87 19.47
C THR A 331 15.79 8.51 20.65
N GLU A 332 14.68 9.19 20.82
CA GLU A 332 13.70 8.90 21.87
C GLU A 332 13.12 7.49 21.71
N ARG A 333 12.70 7.10 20.49
CA ARG A 333 12.15 5.77 20.21
C ARG A 333 13.19 4.66 20.46
N MET A 334 14.43 4.91 20.05
CA MET A 334 15.56 3.99 20.34
C MET A 334 15.82 3.84 21.85
N ASN A 335 15.92 4.94 22.58
CA ASN A 335 16.18 4.93 24.02
C ASN A 335 15.06 4.25 24.82
N LEU A 336 13.83 4.31 24.32
CA LEU A 336 12.68 3.61 24.88
C LEU A 336 12.56 2.15 24.40
N GLY A 337 13.54 1.65 23.65
CA GLY A 337 13.61 0.28 23.15
C GLY A 337 12.47 -0.09 22.20
N GLN A 338 11.87 0.90 21.47
CA GLN A 338 10.71 0.63 20.62
C GLN A 338 11.06 -0.19 19.38
N PHE A 339 12.34 -0.27 19.01
CA PHE A 339 12.81 -1.01 17.84
C PHE A 339 13.44 -2.36 18.18
N ASP A 340 13.39 -2.80 19.46
CA ASP A 340 14.07 -4.02 19.93
C ASP A 340 13.54 -5.28 19.22
N ASP A 341 12.23 -5.31 18.89
CA ASP A 341 11.55 -6.45 18.27
C ASP A 341 11.48 -6.32 16.73
N CYS A 342 12.14 -5.30 16.15
CA CYS A 342 12.04 -4.93 14.75
C CYS A 342 13.39 -5.12 14.04
N PRO A 343 13.46 -5.68 12.81
CA PRO A 343 14.70 -5.87 12.07
C PRO A 343 15.22 -4.58 11.41
N ILE A 344 14.86 -3.39 11.93
CA ILE A 344 15.36 -2.12 11.42
C ILE A 344 16.82 -1.91 11.83
N THR A 345 17.65 -1.43 10.91
CA THR A 345 19.07 -1.21 11.16
C THR A 345 19.38 0.27 11.38
N MET A 346 20.54 0.55 12.01
CA MET A 346 21.05 1.92 12.16
C MET A 346 21.25 2.62 10.80
N LYS A 347 21.58 1.85 9.75
CA LYS A 347 21.68 2.35 8.39
C LYS A 347 20.31 2.78 7.87
N ASP A 348 19.27 1.96 8.10
CA ASP A 348 17.90 2.29 7.71
C ASP A 348 17.42 3.57 8.40
N LEU A 349 17.67 3.70 9.71
CA LEU A 349 17.31 4.91 10.48
C LEU A 349 18.01 6.18 9.95
N THR A 350 19.26 6.05 9.52
CA THR A 350 20.00 7.16 8.90
C THR A 350 19.39 7.59 7.58
N VAL A 351 19.01 6.61 6.74
CA VAL A 351 18.35 6.87 5.44
C VAL A 351 16.96 7.48 5.66
N ILE A 352 16.15 6.92 6.57
CA ILE A 352 14.82 7.45 6.93
C ILE A 352 14.93 8.90 7.38
N LYS A 353 15.86 9.22 8.29
CA LYS A 353 16.10 10.60 8.72
C LYS A 353 16.37 11.52 7.53
N HIS A 354 17.27 11.12 6.63
CA HIS A 354 17.61 11.94 5.48
C HIS A 354 16.42 12.21 4.56
N VAL A 355 15.60 11.18 4.29
CA VAL A 355 14.36 11.29 3.48
C VAL A 355 13.38 12.24 4.17
N LEU A 356 13.11 12.05 5.46
CA LEU A 356 12.17 12.88 6.22
C LEU A 356 12.58 14.35 6.24
N VAL A 357 13.86 14.64 6.50
CA VAL A 357 14.35 16.03 6.51
C VAL A 357 14.14 16.69 5.15
N ASN A 358 14.47 15.99 4.06
CA ASN A 358 14.31 16.54 2.72
C ASN A 358 12.82 16.80 2.38
N THR A 359 11.95 15.84 2.69
CA THR A 359 10.53 15.93 2.34
C THR A 359 9.81 16.98 3.22
N LEU A 360 10.00 16.95 4.55
CA LEU A 360 9.35 17.86 5.48
C LEU A 360 9.80 19.32 5.28
N THR A 361 11.08 19.56 5.00
CA THR A 361 11.56 20.90 4.66
C THR A 361 10.88 21.44 3.41
N GLY A 362 10.65 20.56 2.38
CA GLY A 362 9.96 20.96 1.16
C GLY A 362 8.48 21.25 1.36
N VAL A 363 7.79 20.47 2.20
CA VAL A 363 6.34 20.63 2.48
C VAL A 363 6.05 21.92 3.22
N TYR A 364 6.90 22.32 4.17
CA TYR A 364 6.70 23.49 5.03
C TYR A 364 7.47 24.73 4.58
N HIS A 365 8.09 24.73 3.39
CA HIS A 365 8.68 25.97 2.86
C HIS A 365 7.62 27.07 2.83
N LYS A 366 7.94 28.22 3.47
CA LYS A 366 7.12 29.41 3.37
C LYS A 366 6.91 29.74 1.90
N ARG A 367 5.65 29.77 1.45
CA ARG A 367 5.33 30.39 0.17
C ARG A 367 5.88 31.82 0.22
N ILE A 368 6.55 32.24 -0.85
CA ILE A 368 6.97 33.62 -1.03
C ILE A 368 5.74 34.47 -0.75
N GLU A 369 5.82 35.35 0.27
CA GLU A 369 4.78 36.36 0.46
C GLU A 369 4.80 37.24 -0.78
N TYR A 370 3.78 37.08 -1.61
CA TYR A 370 3.58 38.03 -2.70
C TYR A 370 3.39 39.41 -2.09
N PRO A 371 4.13 40.43 -2.56
CA PRO A 371 3.90 41.81 -2.10
C PRO A 371 2.42 42.10 -2.28
N LYS A 372 1.79 42.72 -1.26
CA LYS A 372 0.41 43.16 -1.34
C LYS A 372 0.33 44.21 -2.46
N THR A 373 0.08 43.76 -3.65
CA THR A 373 -0.15 44.62 -4.80
C THR A 373 -1.48 45.28 -4.55
N ASP A 374 -1.49 46.62 -4.60
CA ASP A 374 -2.72 47.40 -4.46
C ASP A 374 -3.64 47.06 -5.65
N VAL A 375 -4.63 46.22 -5.38
CA VAL A 375 -5.56 45.69 -6.39
C VAL A 375 -6.29 46.85 -7.08
N GLN A 376 -6.54 47.96 -6.36
CA GLN A 376 -7.18 49.11 -6.95
C GLN A 376 -6.32 49.78 -8.01
N LYS A 377 -5.00 49.92 -7.76
CA LYS A 377 -4.07 50.46 -8.76
C LYS A 377 -3.96 49.56 -10.01
N LEU A 378 -4.07 48.24 -9.85
CA LEU A 378 -4.11 47.34 -11.00
C LEU A 378 -5.42 47.46 -11.79
N ILE A 379 -6.56 47.61 -11.10
CA ILE A 379 -7.85 47.84 -11.75
C ILE A 379 -7.84 49.14 -12.53
N ASP A 380 -7.36 50.25 -11.92
CA ASP A 380 -7.26 51.56 -12.55
C ASP A 380 -6.32 51.54 -13.79
N TYR A 381 -5.21 50.79 -13.69
CA TYR A 381 -4.31 50.55 -14.83
C TYR A 381 -4.99 49.76 -15.96
N CYS A 382 -5.70 48.70 -15.64
CA CYS A 382 -6.41 47.87 -16.63
C CYS A 382 -7.58 48.63 -17.29
N ASN A 383 -8.20 49.56 -16.56
CA ASN A 383 -9.30 50.38 -17.08
C ASN A 383 -8.81 51.61 -17.86
N GLY A 384 -7.50 51.86 -17.93
CA GLY A 384 -6.95 53.02 -18.62
C GLY A 384 -7.10 54.35 -17.91
N GLU A 385 -7.45 54.37 -16.62
CA GLU A 385 -7.73 55.57 -15.81
C GLU A 385 -6.46 56.11 -15.11
N SER A 386 -5.31 55.44 -15.21
CA SER A 386 -4.07 55.89 -14.56
C SER A 386 -3.18 56.67 -15.54
N GLY A 387 -3.09 57.96 -15.31
CA GLY A 387 -2.25 58.91 -16.11
C GLY A 387 -0.74 58.87 -15.83
N SER A 388 -0.15 57.75 -15.31
CA SER A 388 1.27 57.66 -15.05
C SER A 388 1.77 56.21 -15.14
N ASN A 389 2.64 55.97 -16.11
CA ASN A 389 3.28 54.70 -16.41
C ASN A 389 4.46 54.33 -15.45
N ARG A 390 4.43 54.69 -14.18
CA ARG A 390 5.48 54.30 -13.22
C ARG A 390 4.88 53.57 -12.03
N ILE A 391 5.18 52.27 -11.95
CA ILE A 391 5.06 51.49 -10.72
C ILE A 391 6.40 51.67 -10.01
N ASP A 392 6.41 52.45 -8.93
CA ASP A 392 7.57 52.60 -8.07
C ASP A 392 7.85 51.26 -7.36
N SER A 393 9.09 50.79 -7.45
CA SER A 393 9.62 49.54 -6.91
C SER A 393 9.71 49.52 -5.40
#